data_62b24a9af232c0c8e01b7aca44aa23a3
#
_entry.id   62b24a9af232c0c8e01b7aca44aa23a3
#
_cell.length_a   1.000
_cell.length_b   1.000
_cell.length_c   1.000
_cell.angle_alpha   90.00
_cell.angle_beta   90.00
_cell.angle_gamma   90.00
#
_symmetry.space_group_name_H-M   'P 1'
#
loop_
_entity.id
_entity.type
_entity.pdbx_description
1 polymer ?
#
loop_
_entity_poly.entity_id
_entity_poly.type
_entity_poly.pdbx_seq_one_letter_code
_entity_poly.pdbx_strand_id
1 'polypeptide(L)'
;MYSIAKSEIQNPLTNKLREQILNISGVEDIKTWYSTSQTFSVVGTDISERQENQILGYADSDVEKMQKSLISGTVNINELEKNRGIIVSDPKRVKEVYNWDVKIGDTVNLNFYNAEEKIVSKEFKVMGITESRDGFNGYIFRLPVDVLENTVKYSCVSSYEIITNSKDDILVAEELEKIIGSNDDLMLEKISDVIEENQTNNQMLFWLIYILVALLAVFAVVNCVNIHMTEYWVREKEIAIIQAIGMTEKQLFKSLVMEGLIIAGFSIIISTFVGSLLGIGIGYALKQAGMSVGFRYPLVVLMLYVFSILLLEFCLTLYSIKKSRKYTLVERIRRYE
;
A
#
# COMPACT_ATOMS: atom_id res chain seq x y z
N MET A 1 12.93 -25.20 16.24
CA MET A 1 12.93 -25.08 17.70
C MET A 1 12.86 -23.61 18.02
N TYR A 2 11.75 -23.12 18.54
CA TYR A 2 11.56 -21.73 18.91
C TYR A 2 12.27 -21.47 20.23
N SER A 3 13.13 -20.47 20.29
CA SER A 3 13.64 -19.94 21.55
C SER A 3 13.05 -18.55 21.71
N ILE A 4 12.42 -18.28 22.84
CA ILE A 4 12.06 -16.92 23.24
C ILE A 4 13.35 -16.13 23.43
N ALA A 5 13.37 -14.90 22.92
CA ALA A 5 14.48 -14.01 23.21
C ALA A 5 14.54 -13.76 24.73
N LYS A 6 15.74 -13.76 25.30
CA LYS A 6 15.94 -13.51 26.74
C LYS A 6 15.35 -12.17 27.16
N SER A 7 15.30 -11.20 26.27
CA SER A 7 14.67 -9.90 26.43
C SER A 7 13.15 -9.95 26.59
N GLU A 8 12.45 -10.97 26.04
CA GLU A 8 11.01 -11.12 26.29
C GLU A 8 10.72 -11.53 27.74
N ILE A 9 11.57 -12.38 28.34
CA ILE A 9 11.40 -12.84 29.72
C ILE A 9 11.87 -11.79 30.72
N GLN A 10 13.02 -11.14 30.45
CA GLN A 10 13.57 -10.06 31.26
C GLN A 10 13.25 -8.69 30.64
N ASN A 11 11.97 -8.45 30.41
CA ASN A 11 11.47 -7.30 29.65
C ASN A 11 12.01 -5.97 30.22
N PRO A 12 12.77 -5.21 29.42
CA PRO A 12 13.31 -3.91 29.82
C PRO A 12 12.24 -2.81 29.89
N LEU A 13 11.06 -3.03 29.26
CA LEU A 13 9.93 -2.11 29.24
C LEU A 13 9.14 -2.22 30.56
N THR A 14 9.72 -1.70 31.62
CA THR A 14 9.16 -1.77 32.96
C THR A 14 8.25 -0.57 33.27
N ASN A 15 7.37 -0.73 34.30
CA ASN A 15 6.56 0.39 34.78
C ASN A 15 7.44 1.56 35.29
N LYS A 16 8.63 1.27 35.83
CA LYS A 16 9.58 2.31 36.25
C LYS A 16 10.07 3.12 35.05
N LEU A 17 10.40 2.45 33.94
CA LEU A 17 10.78 3.11 32.69
C LEU A 17 9.62 3.96 32.16
N ARG A 18 8.39 3.42 32.18
CA ARG A 18 7.19 4.15 31.79
C ARG A 18 6.98 5.44 32.60
N GLU A 19 7.15 5.37 33.91
CA GLU A 19 7.06 6.56 34.77
C GLU A 19 8.17 7.58 34.48
N GLN A 20 9.39 7.13 34.22
CA GLN A 20 10.51 8.00 33.83
C GLN A 20 10.18 8.74 32.52
N ILE A 21 9.64 8.04 31.53
CA ILE A 21 9.25 8.63 30.24
C ILE A 21 8.10 9.64 30.42
N LEU A 22 7.08 9.32 31.23
CA LEU A 22 5.98 10.25 31.50
C LEU A 22 6.42 11.55 32.18
N ASN A 23 7.53 11.53 32.93
CA ASN A 23 8.08 12.73 33.55
C ASN A 23 8.93 13.62 32.63
N ILE A 24 9.16 13.20 31.37
CA ILE A 24 9.85 14.04 30.38
C ILE A 24 8.91 15.17 29.96
N SER A 25 9.43 16.41 29.99
CA SER A 25 8.68 17.57 29.52
C SER A 25 8.39 17.44 28.04
N GLY A 26 7.12 17.57 27.64
CA GLY A 26 6.67 17.40 26.23
C GLY A 26 6.04 16.06 25.93
N VAL A 27 6.09 15.08 26.84
CA VAL A 27 5.33 13.84 26.72
C VAL A 27 3.91 14.08 27.20
N GLU A 28 2.92 13.81 26.35
CA GLU A 28 1.49 13.99 26.66
C GLU A 28 0.86 12.69 27.18
N ASP A 29 1.20 11.56 26.57
CA ASP A 29 0.67 10.24 26.96
C ASP A 29 1.60 9.11 26.47
N ILE A 30 1.43 7.91 27.05
CA ILE A 30 2.11 6.68 26.64
C ILE A 30 1.09 5.58 26.46
N LYS A 31 0.90 5.16 25.22
CA LYS A 31 0.14 3.97 24.92
C LYS A 31 1.04 2.75 24.98
N THR A 32 0.61 1.74 25.75
CA THR A 32 1.35 0.49 25.90
C THR A 32 0.78 -0.56 24.97
N TRP A 33 1.66 -1.21 24.21
CA TRP A 33 1.32 -2.34 23.37
C TRP A 33 1.79 -3.63 24.01
N TYR A 34 0.97 -4.67 23.91
CA TYR A 34 1.24 -5.97 24.51
C TYR A 34 1.22 -7.04 23.43
N SER A 35 2.27 -7.86 23.37
CA SER A 35 2.30 -9.01 22.47
C SER A 35 3.24 -10.10 22.97
N THR A 36 3.01 -11.32 22.55
CA THR A 36 3.94 -12.43 22.72
C THR A 36 3.84 -13.42 21.60
N SER A 37 4.90 -14.21 21.41
CA SER A 37 4.97 -15.25 20.40
C SER A 37 4.19 -16.49 20.81
N GLN A 38 3.53 -17.15 19.87
CA GLN A 38 2.77 -18.37 20.12
C GLN A 38 2.68 -19.25 18.87
N THR A 39 2.33 -20.53 19.07
CA THR A 39 1.85 -21.41 18.00
C THR A 39 0.41 -21.79 18.27
N PHE A 40 -0.35 -22.15 17.25
CA PHE A 40 -1.75 -22.50 17.44
C PHE A 40 -2.18 -23.72 16.61
N SER A 41 -3.24 -24.35 17.09
CA SER A 41 -4.02 -25.36 16.38
C SER A 41 -5.51 -25.12 16.60
N VAL A 42 -6.34 -25.53 15.66
CA VAL A 42 -7.80 -25.38 15.74
C VAL A 42 -8.43 -26.77 15.82
N VAL A 43 -9.21 -27.01 16.85
CA VAL A 43 -9.84 -28.31 17.11
C VAL A 43 -10.85 -28.63 16.00
N GLY A 44 -10.77 -29.85 15.45
CA GLY A 44 -11.67 -30.30 14.39
C GLY A 44 -11.30 -29.83 12.99
N THR A 45 -10.09 -29.30 12.82
CA THR A 45 -9.54 -28.90 11.51
C THR A 45 -8.17 -29.56 11.27
N ASP A 46 -7.68 -29.47 10.02
CA ASP A 46 -6.33 -29.96 9.67
C ASP A 46 -5.21 -28.96 10.08
N ILE A 47 -5.55 -27.91 10.82
CA ILE A 47 -4.59 -26.90 11.28
C ILE A 47 -3.92 -27.45 12.54
N SER A 48 -2.69 -27.94 12.39
CA SER A 48 -1.88 -28.43 13.49
C SER A 48 -0.62 -27.57 13.64
N GLU A 49 -0.38 -27.08 14.85
CA GLU A 49 0.83 -26.32 15.24
C GLU A 49 1.30 -25.27 14.21
N ARG A 50 0.40 -24.44 13.74
CA ARG A 50 0.76 -23.30 12.89
C ARG A 50 1.41 -22.22 13.75
N GLN A 51 2.53 -21.72 13.24
CA GLN A 51 3.19 -20.60 13.85
C GLN A 51 2.52 -19.30 13.39
N GLU A 52 2.01 -18.54 14.33
CA GLU A 52 1.66 -17.14 14.14
C GLU A 52 2.78 -16.25 14.70
N ASN A 53 3.00 -15.09 14.10
CA ASN A 53 4.10 -14.25 14.54
C ASN A 53 3.93 -13.81 15.99
N GLN A 54 2.78 -13.26 16.34
CA GLN A 54 2.48 -12.81 17.70
C GLN A 54 0.96 -12.79 17.95
N ILE A 55 0.59 -12.89 19.24
CA ILE A 55 -0.75 -12.59 19.74
C ILE A 55 -0.74 -11.22 20.41
N LEU A 56 -1.76 -10.42 20.20
CA LEU A 56 -1.90 -9.10 20.84
C LEU A 56 -2.66 -9.20 22.15
N GLY A 57 -2.11 -8.57 23.19
CA GLY A 57 -2.84 -8.24 24.39
C GLY A 57 -3.65 -6.96 24.19
N TYR A 58 -4.84 -6.86 24.80
CA TYR A 58 -5.61 -5.62 24.84
C TYR A 58 -6.11 -5.31 26.25
N ALA A 59 -6.18 -4.02 26.56
CA ALA A 59 -6.62 -3.49 27.85
C ALA A 59 -8.01 -2.84 27.72
N ASP A 60 -8.56 -2.38 28.84
CA ASP A 60 -9.87 -1.69 28.89
C ASP A 60 -9.93 -0.48 27.97
N SER A 61 -8.84 0.25 27.81
CA SER A 61 -8.74 1.39 26.89
C SER A 61 -8.98 1.04 25.42
N ASP A 62 -8.78 -0.22 25.02
CA ASP A 62 -8.93 -0.67 23.65
C ASP A 62 -10.34 -1.19 23.33
N VAL A 63 -11.14 -1.49 24.35
CA VAL A 63 -12.46 -2.12 24.22
C VAL A 63 -13.40 -1.30 23.35
N GLU A 64 -13.46 0.02 23.53
CA GLU A 64 -14.34 0.89 22.74
C GLU A 64 -13.97 0.85 21.25
N LYS A 65 -12.68 0.85 20.93
CA LYS A 65 -12.18 0.77 19.56
C LYS A 65 -12.48 -0.58 18.94
N MET A 66 -12.26 -1.67 19.70
CA MET A 66 -12.56 -3.02 19.27
C MET A 66 -14.06 -3.26 19.06
N GLN A 67 -14.91 -2.65 19.90
CA GLN A 67 -16.37 -2.72 19.75
C GLN A 67 -16.83 -2.13 18.41
N LYS A 68 -16.18 -1.08 17.91
CA LYS A 68 -16.48 -0.48 16.60
C LYS A 68 -16.09 -1.37 15.41
N SER A 69 -15.17 -2.30 15.61
CA SER A 69 -14.71 -3.27 14.61
C SER A 69 -15.34 -4.65 14.76
N LEU A 70 -16.20 -4.86 15.75
CA LEU A 70 -16.83 -6.14 16.05
C LEU A 70 -17.78 -6.56 14.93
N ILE A 71 -17.57 -7.76 14.39
CA ILE A 71 -18.44 -8.41 13.41
C ILE A 71 -19.48 -9.28 14.12
N SER A 72 -19.03 -10.08 15.09
CA SER A 72 -19.90 -10.97 15.86
C SER A 72 -19.29 -11.32 17.23
N GLY A 73 -20.13 -11.69 18.19
CA GLY A 73 -19.69 -12.07 19.53
C GLY A 73 -19.50 -10.89 20.48
N THR A 74 -18.49 -10.97 21.35
CA THR A 74 -18.20 -9.98 22.38
C THR A 74 -16.71 -9.63 22.45
N VAL A 75 -16.42 -8.41 22.89
CA VAL A 75 -15.07 -7.93 23.24
C VAL A 75 -14.95 -7.57 24.72
N ASN A 76 -15.96 -7.95 25.53
CA ASN A 76 -16.00 -7.66 26.97
C ASN A 76 -14.94 -8.49 27.69
N ILE A 77 -13.98 -7.81 28.36
CA ILE A 77 -12.85 -8.44 29.04
C ILE A 77 -13.33 -9.45 30.08
N ASN A 78 -14.27 -9.06 30.95
CA ASN A 78 -14.76 -9.93 32.03
C ASN A 78 -15.40 -11.23 31.49
N GLU A 79 -16.13 -11.16 30.38
CA GLU A 79 -16.72 -12.34 29.75
C GLU A 79 -15.66 -13.25 29.12
N LEU A 80 -14.65 -12.67 28.48
CA LEU A 80 -13.55 -13.42 27.87
C LEU A 80 -12.68 -14.10 28.94
N GLU A 81 -12.37 -13.41 30.03
CA GLU A 81 -11.61 -13.99 31.16
C GLU A 81 -12.35 -15.17 31.78
N LYS A 82 -13.62 -14.97 32.11
CA LYS A 82 -14.45 -16.01 32.75
C LYS A 82 -14.59 -17.27 31.90
N ASN A 83 -14.69 -17.12 30.60
CA ASN A 83 -14.98 -18.22 29.67
C ASN A 83 -13.78 -18.68 28.87
N ARG A 84 -12.55 -18.24 29.17
CA ARG A 84 -11.35 -18.47 28.35
C ARG A 84 -11.58 -18.11 26.90
N GLY A 85 -12.12 -16.89 26.69
CA GLY A 85 -12.45 -16.41 25.37
C GLY A 85 -11.23 -15.83 24.65
N ILE A 86 -11.25 -15.94 23.32
CA ILE A 86 -10.29 -15.32 22.44
C ILE A 86 -11.05 -14.56 21.35
N ILE A 87 -10.45 -13.48 20.86
CA ILE A 87 -10.95 -12.74 19.70
C ILE A 87 -10.09 -13.08 18.50
N VAL A 88 -10.76 -13.35 17.37
CA VAL A 88 -10.11 -13.55 16.06
C VAL A 88 -10.36 -12.33 15.20
N SER A 89 -9.30 -11.74 14.70
CA SER A 89 -9.33 -10.59 13.81
C SER A 89 -9.12 -11.02 12.36
N ASP A 90 -9.69 -10.25 11.41
CA ASP A 90 -9.56 -10.47 9.97
C ASP A 90 -9.94 -11.89 9.51
N PRO A 91 -11.23 -12.29 9.66
CA PRO A 91 -11.67 -13.63 9.30
C PRO A 91 -11.48 -13.98 7.81
N LYS A 92 -11.42 -12.96 6.93
CA LYS A 92 -11.16 -13.17 5.50
C LYS A 92 -9.74 -13.68 5.27
N ARG A 93 -8.76 -13.02 5.86
CA ARG A 93 -7.37 -13.42 5.79
C ARG A 93 -7.13 -14.78 6.44
N VAL A 94 -7.77 -15.02 7.60
CA VAL A 94 -7.71 -16.32 8.27
C VAL A 94 -8.20 -17.44 7.36
N LYS A 95 -9.30 -17.21 6.63
CA LYS A 95 -9.83 -18.17 5.66
C LYS A 95 -8.88 -18.36 4.45
N GLU A 96 -8.30 -17.29 3.94
CA GLU A 96 -7.38 -17.35 2.80
C GLU A 96 -6.05 -18.06 3.14
N VAL A 97 -5.47 -17.76 4.31
CA VAL A 97 -4.15 -18.27 4.71
C VAL A 97 -4.23 -19.67 5.32
N TYR A 98 -5.24 -19.90 6.16
CA TYR A 98 -5.33 -21.14 6.96
C TYR A 98 -6.49 -22.05 6.52
N ASN A 99 -7.31 -21.63 5.54
CA ASN A 99 -8.53 -22.32 5.12
C ASN A 99 -9.50 -22.59 6.30
N TRP A 100 -9.54 -21.65 7.26
CA TRP A 100 -10.40 -21.72 8.44
C TRP A 100 -11.53 -20.69 8.38
N ASP A 101 -12.77 -21.17 8.31
CA ASP A 101 -13.97 -20.36 8.35
C ASP A 101 -14.39 -20.13 9.80
N VAL A 102 -13.84 -19.09 10.42
CA VAL A 102 -13.95 -18.80 11.86
C VAL A 102 -15.40 -18.60 12.30
N LYS A 103 -15.80 -19.31 13.36
CA LYS A 103 -17.12 -19.19 13.98
C LYS A 103 -17.01 -18.97 15.48
N ILE A 104 -18.00 -18.25 16.04
CA ILE A 104 -18.14 -18.15 17.47
C ILE A 104 -18.35 -19.54 18.06
N GLY A 105 -17.57 -19.86 19.08
CA GLY A 105 -17.56 -21.17 19.75
C GLY A 105 -16.49 -22.14 19.25
N ASP A 106 -15.79 -21.82 18.15
CA ASP A 106 -14.63 -22.61 17.73
C ASP A 106 -13.59 -22.68 18.84
N THR A 107 -12.88 -23.80 18.93
CA THR A 107 -11.88 -24.03 19.94
C THR A 107 -10.48 -23.94 19.34
N VAL A 108 -9.64 -23.11 19.95
CA VAL A 108 -8.24 -22.87 19.55
C VAL A 108 -7.32 -23.28 20.68
N ASN A 109 -6.35 -24.12 20.41
CA ASN A 109 -5.26 -24.41 21.32
C ASN A 109 -4.09 -23.48 21.01
N LEU A 110 -3.66 -22.70 21.98
CA LEU A 110 -2.49 -21.83 21.90
C LEU A 110 -1.36 -22.42 22.75
N ASN A 111 -0.17 -22.48 22.17
CA ASN A 111 1.02 -22.92 22.85
C ASN A 111 1.96 -21.73 23.03
N PHE A 112 2.22 -21.37 24.30
CA PHE A 112 3.11 -20.31 24.69
C PHE A 112 4.37 -20.85 25.34
N TYR A 113 5.44 -20.09 25.30
CA TYR A 113 6.56 -20.29 26.20
C TYR A 113 6.33 -19.47 27.48
N ASN A 114 6.54 -20.09 28.65
CA ASN A 114 6.48 -19.37 29.90
C ASN A 114 7.84 -18.85 30.34
N ALA A 115 7.88 -18.16 31.48
CA ALA A 115 9.12 -17.62 32.07
C ALA A 115 10.20 -18.70 32.36
N GLU A 116 9.84 -19.97 32.42
CA GLU A 116 10.74 -21.09 32.62
C GLU A 116 11.18 -21.75 31.29
N GLU A 117 10.89 -21.10 30.16
CA GLU A 117 11.12 -21.62 28.79
C GLU A 117 10.39 -22.94 28.47
N LYS A 118 9.33 -23.23 29.22
CA LYS A 118 8.49 -24.41 28.98
C LYS A 118 7.27 -24.04 28.15
N ILE A 119 6.86 -25.00 27.31
CA ILE A 119 5.63 -24.82 26.52
C ILE A 119 4.42 -25.02 27.44
N VAL A 120 3.55 -24.04 27.46
CA VAL A 120 2.26 -24.05 28.14
C VAL A 120 1.16 -24.02 27.09
N SER A 121 0.42 -25.12 26.99
CA SER A 121 -0.75 -25.21 26.10
C SER A 121 -2.01 -24.79 26.86
N LYS A 122 -2.81 -23.95 26.22
CA LYS A 122 -4.10 -23.46 26.74
C LYS A 122 -5.15 -23.50 25.65
N GLU A 123 -6.33 -23.96 26.04
CA GLU A 123 -7.50 -23.99 25.16
C GLU A 123 -8.32 -22.72 25.38
N PHE A 124 -8.71 -22.09 24.25
CA PHE A 124 -9.55 -20.89 24.23
C PHE A 124 -10.73 -21.10 23.28
N LYS A 125 -11.85 -20.45 23.58
CA LYS A 125 -13.04 -20.41 22.72
C LYS A 125 -13.10 -19.09 21.97
N VAL A 126 -13.35 -19.12 20.67
CA VAL A 126 -13.62 -17.93 19.89
C VAL A 126 -14.92 -17.29 20.37
N MET A 127 -14.83 -16.13 21.02
CA MET A 127 -15.97 -15.39 21.57
C MET A 127 -16.21 -14.07 20.87
N GLY A 128 -15.24 -13.57 20.14
CA GLY A 128 -15.35 -12.36 19.32
C GLY A 128 -14.68 -12.51 17.96
N ILE A 129 -15.28 -11.92 16.94
CA ILE A 129 -14.71 -11.82 15.61
C ILE A 129 -14.73 -10.35 15.22
N THR A 130 -13.58 -9.78 14.84
CA THR A 130 -13.43 -8.37 14.51
C THR A 130 -12.88 -8.18 13.09
N GLU A 131 -13.20 -7.04 12.46
CA GLU A 131 -12.52 -6.62 11.24
C GLU A 131 -11.07 -6.22 11.53
N SER A 132 -10.18 -6.41 10.55
CA SER A 132 -8.82 -5.84 10.61
C SER A 132 -8.89 -4.35 10.31
N ARG A 133 -8.96 -3.50 11.35
CA ARG A 133 -8.97 -2.03 11.19
C ARG A 133 -7.73 -1.33 11.73
N ASP A 134 -6.88 -2.06 12.44
CA ASP A 134 -5.84 -1.43 13.26
C ASP A 134 -4.46 -1.33 12.59
N GLY A 135 -4.36 -1.55 11.27
CA GLY A 135 -3.07 -1.46 10.56
C GLY A 135 -2.06 -2.57 10.90
N PHE A 136 -2.35 -3.43 11.87
CA PHE A 136 -1.52 -4.58 12.25
C PHE A 136 -1.85 -5.78 11.36
N ASN A 137 -1.34 -5.76 10.15
CA ASN A 137 -1.44 -6.88 9.22
C ASN A 137 -0.58 -8.04 9.72
N GLY A 138 -1.19 -9.01 10.41
CA GLY A 138 -0.47 -10.22 10.85
C GLY A 138 -0.99 -10.85 12.12
N TYR A 139 -1.56 -10.06 13.00
CA TYR A 139 -2.07 -10.55 14.28
C TYR A 139 -3.52 -10.98 14.17
N ILE A 140 -3.75 -12.30 14.19
CA ILE A 140 -5.11 -12.85 14.08
C ILE A 140 -5.77 -13.05 15.44
N PHE A 141 -5.00 -13.18 16.53
CA PHE A 141 -5.52 -13.44 17.87
C PHE A 141 -5.34 -12.25 18.80
N ARG A 142 -6.37 -12.02 19.64
CA ARG A 142 -6.32 -11.03 20.72
C ARG A 142 -6.86 -11.62 22.01
N LEU A 143 -6.14 -11.36 23.09
CA LEU A 143 -6.51 -11.76 24.45
C LEU A 143 -6.48 -10.56 25.40
N PRO A 144 -7.29 -10.54 26.46
CA PRO A 144 -7.07 -9.60 27.56
C PRO A 144 -5.64 -9.73 28.10
N VAL A 145 -5.02 -8.60 28.41
CA VAL A 145 -3.61 -8.56 28.87
C VAL A 145 -3.42 -9.45 30.09
N ASP A 146 -4.33 -9.39 31.06
CA ASP A 146 -4.24 -10.16 32.33
C ASP A 146 -4.27 -11.67 32.05
N VAL A 147 -5.09 -12.13 31.11
CA VAL A 147 -5.13 -13.54 30.68
C VAL A 147 -3.81 -13.95 30.06
N LEU A 148 -3.25 -13.07 29.21
CA LEU A 148 -2.00 -13.33 28.51
C LEU A 148 -0.84 -13.44 29.50
N GLU A 149 -0.60 -12.41 30.34
CA GLU A 149 0.50 -12.38 31.32
C GLU A 149 0.36 -13.47 32.37
N ASN A 150 -0.88 -13.77 32.84
CA ASN A 150 -1.14 -14.88 33.72
C ASN A 150 -0.81 -16.25 33.09
N THR A 151 -0.89 -16.37 31.77
CA THR A 151 -0.56 -17.61 31.09
C THR A 151 0.94 -17.79 30.95
N VAL A 152 1.66 -16.76 30.49
CA VAL A 152 3.10 -16.86 30.20
C VAL A 152 3.99 -16.60 31.43
N LYS A 153 3.46 -15.91 32.48
CA LYS A 153 4.15 -15.57 33.73
C LYS A 153 5.31 -14.57 33.57
N TYR A 154 5.25 -13.73 32.54
CA TYR A 154 6.13 -12.57 32.39
C TYR A 154 5.34 -11.40 31.77
N SER A 155 5.92 -10.19 31.79
CA SER A 155 5.28 -9.02 31.21
C SER A 155 5.30 -9.07 29.68
N CYS A 156 4.14 -8.94 29.07
CA CYS A 156 3.95 -8.99 27.61
C CYS A 156 4.05 -7.60 26.95
N VAL A 157 4.53 -6.59 27.65
CA VAL A 157 4.75 -5.26 27.04
C VAL A 157 5.73 -5.39 25.88
N SER A 158 5.31 -5.04 24.68
CA SER A 158 6.15 -5.14 23.47
C SER A 158 6.70 -3.79 23.03
N SER A 159 5.95 -2.70 23.27
CA SER A 159 6.41 -1.35 22.96
C SER A 159 5.62 -0.29 23.72
N TYR A 160 6.25 0.85 23.87
CA TYR A 160 5.61 2.10 24.28
C TYR A 160 5.49 3.03 23.09
N GLU A 161 4.27 3.43 22.74
CA GLU A 161 3.99 4.49 21.79
C GLU A 161 3.87 5.79 22.59
N ILE A 162 4.87 6.65 22.46
CA ILE A 162 4.99 7.90 23.21
C ILE A 162 4.36 9.01 22.39
N ILE A 163 3.36 9.66 22.96
CA ILE A 163 2.62 10.74 22.32
C ILE A 163 3.20 12.06 22.82
N THR A 164 3.68 12.87 21.89
CA THR A 164 4.33 14.15 22.17
C THR A 164 3.64 15.27 21.43
N ASN A 165 3.89 16.50 21.84
CA ASN A 165 3.53 17.68 21.05
C ASN A 165 4.58 17.88 19.94
N SER A 166 4.15 18.13 18.72
CA SER A 166 5.01 18.29 17.55
C SER A 166 6.14 19.33 17.66
N LYS A 167 6.08 20.23 18.64
CA LYS A 167 7.14 21.20 18.93
C LYS A 167 8.27 20.63 19.80
N ASP A 168 7.96 19.61 20.58
CA ASP A 168 8.84 19.06 21.59
C ASP A 168 9.47 17.73 21.17
N ASP A 169 9.07 17.18 20.02
CA ASP A 169 9.50 15.87 19.51
C ASP A 169 11.03 15.65 19.58
N ILE A 170 11.80 16.64 19.14
CA ILE A 170 13.26 16.52 19.11
C ILE A 170 13.84 16.47 20.52
N LEU A 171 13.36 17.34 21.42
CA LEU A 171 13.84 17.39 22.80
C LEU A 171 13.46 16.11 23.57
N VAL A 172 12.24 15.62 23.38
CA VAL A 172 11.79 14.35 23.96
C VAL A 172 12.62 13.18 23.44
N ALA A 173 12.93 13.16 22.14
CA ALA A 173 13.76 12.12 21.55
C ALA A 173 15.18 12.11 22.14
N GLU A 174 15.82 13.27 22.33
CA GLU A 174 17.14 13.38 22.94
C GLU A 174 17.15 12.91 24.41
N GLU A 175 16.09 13.24 25.18
CA GLU A 175 15.96 12.75 26.56
C GLU A 175 15.69 11.24 26.61
N LEU A 176 14.90 10.71 25.69
CA LEU A 176 14.66 9.27 25.58
C LEU A 176 15.95 8.52 25.22
N GLU A 177 16.77 9.03 24.28
CA GLU A 177 18.06 8.46 23.95
C GLU A 177 19.00 8.40 25.16
N LYS A 178 18.97 9.39 26.05
CA LYS A 178 19.74 9.38 27.31
C LYS A 178 19.23 8.33 28.31
N ILE A 179 17.89 8.15 28.39
CA ILE A 179 17.27 7.17 29.30
C ILE A 179 17.52 5.75 28.83
N ILE A 180 17.39 5.51 27.52
CA ILE A 180 17.67 4.21 26.90
C ILE A 180 19.15 3.89 27.02
N GLY A 181 20.03 4.89 26.85
CA GLY A 181 21.47 4.78 27.00
C GLY A 181 22.09 3.73 26.08
N SER A 182 22.88 2.82 26.68
CA SER A 182 23.52 1.71 25.99
C SER A 182 22.77 0.39 26.19
N ASN A 183 21.48 0.42 26.43
CA ASN A 183 20.71 -0.82 26.56
C ASN A 183 20.36 -1.35 25.17
N ASP A 184 21.09 -2.37 24.73
CA ASP A 184 20.96 -2.99 23.40
C ASP A 184 19.59 -3.68 23.19
N ASP A 185 18.83 -3.92 24.28
CA ASP A 185 17.47 -4.52 24.22
C ASP A 185 16.37 -3.48 23.97
N LEU A 186 16.70 -2.17 23.92
CA LEU A 186 15.75 -1.10 23.67
C LEU A 186 16.12 -0.35 22.39
N MET A 187 15.14 -0.11 21.56
CA MET A 187 15.28 0.69 20.33
C MET A 187 14.28 1.84 20.36
N LEU A 188 14.76 3.04 20.05
CA LEU A 188 13.92 4.21 19.82
C LEU A 188 13.68 4.34 18.30
N GLU A 189 12.42 4.31 17.91
CA GLU A 189 12.01 4.54 16.54
C GLU A 189 11.20 5.83 16.47
N LYS A 190 11.66 6.81 15.72
CA LYS A 190 10.96 8.08 15.50
C LYS A 190 10.05 7.94 14.30
N ILE A 191 8.78 8.26 14.45
CA ILE A 191 7.82 8.22 13.34
C ILE A 191 8.25 9.12 12.19
N SER A 192 8.90 10.26 12.47
CA SER A 192 9.49 11.14 11.46
C SER A 192 10.50 10.42 10.57
N ASP A 193 11.41 9.65 11.17
CA ASP A 193 12.47 8.94 10.48
C ASP A 193 11.89 7.80 9.62
N VAL A 194 10.90 7.08 10.15
CA VAL A 194 10.15 6.04 9.42
C VAL A 194 9.42 6.64 8.22
N ILE A 195 8.78 7.81 8.41
CA ILE A 195 8.11 8.51 7.30
C ILE A 195 9.13 8.96 6.25
N GLU A 196 10.27 9.50 6.65
CA GLU A 196 11.33 9.95 5.75
C GLU A 196 11.94 8.77 4.99
N GLU A 197 12.24 7.66 5.66
CA GLU A 197 12.73 6.44 5.03
C GLU A 197 11.71 5.87 4.04
N ASN A 198 10.46 5.76 4.43
CA ASN A 198 9.38 5.32 3.55
C ASN A 198 9.19 6.26 2.35
N GLN A 199 9.30 7.56 2.54
CA GLN A 199 9.24 8.53 1.44
C GLN A 199 10.42 8.35 0.48
N THR A 200 11.63 8.15 1.00
CA THR A 200 12.84 7.92 0.19
C THR A 200 12.73 6.63 -0.60
N ASN A 201 12.33 5.54 0.04
CA ASN A 201 12.13 4.24 -0.62
C ASN A 201 11.04 4.31 -1.69
N ASN A 202 9.92 4.98 -1.40
CA ASN A 202 8.87 5.21 -2.39
C ASN A 202 9.35 6.09 -3.54
N GLN A 203 10.13 7.14 -3.29
CA GLN A 203 10.71 7.98 -4.34
C GLN A 203 11.61 7.16 -5.29
N MET A 204 12.46 6.28 -4.78
CA MET A 204 13.29 5.40 -5.60
C MET A 204 12.45 4.51 -6.52
N LEU A 205 11.37 3.91 -6.00
CA LEU A 205 10.44 3.10 -6.79
C LEU A 205 9.75 3.95 -7.86
N PHE A 206 9.31 5.16 -7.52
CA PHE A 206 8.69 6.07 -8.49
C PHE A 206 9.66 6.51 -9.58
N TRP A 207 10.93 6.77 -9.27
CA TRP A 207 11.94 7.08 -10.27
C TRP A 207 12.13 5.95 -11.27
N LEU A 208 12.17 4.70 -10.83
CA LEU A 208 12.24 3.53 -11.71
C LEU A 208 11.04 3.46 -12.65
N ILE A 209 9.83 3.68 -12.12
CA ILE A 209 8.60 3.70 -12.91
C ILE A 209 8.63 4.85 -13.92
N TYR A 210 9.06 6.05 -13.53
CA TYR A 210 9.13 7.21 -14.42
C TYR A 210 10.14 7.00 -15.55
N ILE A 211 11.30 6.39 -15.29
CA ILE A 211 12.29 6.04 -16.31
C ILE A 211 11.67 5.05 -17.32
N LEU A 212 10.97 4.02 -16.86
CA LEU A 212 10.29 3.06 -17.70
C LEU A 212 9.21 3.72 -18.57
N VAL A 213 8.38 4.58 -17.97
CA VAL A 213 7.34 5.34 -18.68
C VAL A 213 7.95 6.28 -19.71
N ALA A 214 9.04 6.97 -19.37
CA ALA A 214 9.75 7.85 -20.29
C ALA A 214 10.32 7.07 -21.49
N LEU A 215 10.89 5.90 -21.25
CA LEU A 215 11.38 5.03 -22.32
C LEU A 215 10.25 4.58 -23.26
N LEU A 216 9.12 4.14 -22.69
CA LEU A 216 7.93 3.77 -23.47
C LEU A 216 7.37 4.97 -24.26
N ALA A 217 7.39 6.17 -23.67
CA ALA A 217 6.96 7.39 -24.35
C ALA A 217 7.86 7.72 -25.55
N VAL A 218 9.18 7.58 -25.42
CA VAL A 218 10.11 7.75 -26.54
C VAL A 218 9.82 6.76 -27.66
N PHE A 219 9.63 5.47 -27.33
CA PHE A 219 9.24 4.47 -28.34
C PHE A 219 7.92 4.81 -29.02
N ALA A 220 6.92 5.26 -28.27
CA ALA A 220 5.62 5.66 -28.80
C ALA A 220 5.75 6.84 -29.77
N VAL A 221 6.55 7.87 -29.42
CA VAL A 221 6.81 9.02 -30.28
C VAL A 221 7.53 8.60 -31.57
N VAL A 222 8.58 7.78 -31.47
CA VAL A 222 9.31 7.29 -32.65
C VAL A 222 8.38 6.49 -33.59
N ASN A 223 7.54 5.63 -33.01
CA ASN A 223 6.57 4.84 -33.77
C ASN A 223 5.52 5.73 -34.44
N CYS A 224 5.00 6.72 -33.70
CA CYS A 224 4.05 7.69 -34.23
C CYS A 224 4.64 8.47 -35.40
N VAL A 225 5.88 8.98 -35.28
CA VAL A 225 6.59 9.66 -36.34
C VAL A 225 6.75 8.74 -37.57
N ASN A 226 7.12 7.49 -37.37
CA ASN A 226 7.31 6.52 -38.44
C ASN A 226 6.00 6.23 -39.18
N ILE A 227 4.90 6.03 -38.46
CA ILE A 227 3.57 5.82 -39.05
C ILE A 227 3.16 7.05 -39.89
N HIS A 228 3.24 8.25 -39.31
CA HIS A 228 2.88 9.48 -40.02
C HIS A 228 3.71 9.72 -41.28
N MET A 229 5.01 9.43 -41.20
CA MET A 229 5.89 9.58 -42.39
C MET A 229 5.55 8.57 -43.48
N THR A 230 5.27 7.31 -43.11
CA THR A 230 4.90 6.26 -44.06
C THR A 230 3.56 6.56 -44.70
N GLU A 231 2.56 6.93 -43.92
CA GLU A 231 1.23 7.30 -44.41
C GLU A 231 1.29 8.51 -45.37
N TYR A 232 2.06 9.53 -45.02
CA TYR A 232 2.26 10.68 -45.87
C TYR A 232 2.89 10.27 -47.22
N TRP A 233 3.92 9.42 -47.24
CA TRP A 233 4.58 8.99 -48.47
C TRP A 233 3.66 8.13 -49.35
N VAL A 234 2.89 7.23 -48.75
CA VAL A 234 1.93 6.41 -49.51
C VAL A 234 0.87 7.28 -50.19
N ARG A 235 0.43 8.35 -49.53
CA ARG A 235 -0.62 9.26 -50.01
C ARG A 235 -0.07 10.47 -50.81
N GLU A 236 1.26 10.61 -50.96
CA GLU A 236 1.86 11.79 -51.56
C GLU A 236 1.36 12.01 -53.01
N LYS A 237 1.17 10.93 -53.80
CA LYS A 237 0.63 10.98 -55.17
C LYS A 237 -0.84 11.44 -55.17
N GLU A 238 -1.67 10.91 -54.28
CA GLU A 238 -3.09 11.31 -54.15
C GLU A 238 -3.22 12.79 -53.77
N ILE A 239 -2.43 13.22 -52.80
CA ILE A 239 -2.38 14.61 -52.34
C ILE A 239 -1.94 15.53 -53.52
N ALA A 240 -0.93 15.14 -54.32
CA ALA A 240 -0.47 15.90 -55.47
C ALA A 240 -1.55 16.02 -56.53
N ILE A 241 -2.31 14.96 -56.81
CA ILE A 241 -3.44 14.97 -57.76
C ILE A 241 -4.55 15.93 -57.30
N ILE A 242 -4.93 15.86 -56.03
CA ILE A 242 -5.97 16.73 -55.47
C ILE A 242 -5.54 18.20 -55.51
N GLN A 243 -4.26 18.50 -55.24
CA GLN A 243 -3.70 19.84 -55.44
C GLN A 243 -3.68 20.29 -56.86
N ALA A 244 -3.41 19.39 -57.82
CA ALA A 244 -3.44 19.69 -59.27
C ALA A 244 -4.87 20.03 -59.77
N ILE A 245 -5.91 19.48 -59.17
CA ILE A 245 -7.32 19.78 -59.45
C ILE A 245 -7.76 21.13 -58.81
N GLY A 246 -6.93 21.76 -57.95
CA GLY A 246 -7.18 23.09 -57.44
C GLY A 246 -7.31 23.22 -55.93
N MET A 247 -6.99 22.17 -55.16
CA MET A 247 -6.96 22.25 -53.69
C MET A 247 -5.85 23.19 -53.22
N THR A 248 -6.21 24.18 -52.43
CA THR A 248 -5.24 25.12 -51.86
C THR A 248 -4.46 24.48 -50.71
N GLU A 249 -3.25 24.98 -50.43
CA GLU A 249 -2.46 24.51 -49.27
C GLU A 249 -3.19 24.64 -47.91
N LYS A 250 -3.99 25.69 -47.78
CA LYS A 250 -4.81 25.90 -46.53
C LYS A 250 -5.87 24.82 -46.37
N GLN A 251 -6.49 24.41 -47.50
CA GLN A 251 -7.48 23.32 -47.48
C GLN A 251 -6.83 21.99 -47.18
N LEU A 252 -5.65 21.70 -47.78
CA LEU A 252 -4.87 20.50 -47.48
C LEU A 252 -4.47 20.45 -45.99
N PHE A 253 -3.93 21.55 -45.47
CA PHE A 253 -3.57 21.65 -44.06
C PHE A 253 -4.76 21.34 -43.14
N LYS A 254 -5.90 22.00 -43.40
CA LYS A 254 -7.12 21.79 -42.60
C LYS A 254 -7.59 20.33 -42.66
N SER A 255 -7.52 19.70 -43.86
CA SER A 255 -7.92 18.29 -44.03
C SER A 255 -7.02 17.35 -43.22
N LEU A 256 -5.70 17.51 -43.30
CA LEU A 256 -4.74 16.66 -42.58
C LEU A 256 -4.83 16.88 -41.07
N VAL A 257 -5.00 18.12 -40.61
CA VAL A 257 -5.20 18.41 -39.16
C VAL A 257 -6.51 17.78 -38.66
N MET A 258 -7.60 17.88 -39.42
CA MET A 258 -8.88 17.26 -39.01
C MET A 258 -8.79 15.72 -38.92
N GLU A 259 -8.11 15.11 -39.86
CA GLU A 259 -7.86 13.66 -39.88
C GLU A 259 -7.04 13.25 -38.65
N GLY A 260 -5.93 13.93 -38.38
CA GLY A 260 -5.10 13.68 -37.19
C GLY A 260 -5.84 13.89 -35.87
N LEU A 261 -6.66 14.95 -35.80
CA LEU A 261 -7.49 15.20 -34.59
C LEU A 261 -8.53 14.10 -34.35
N ILE A 262 -9.10 13.53 -35.42
CA ILE A 262 -10.05 12.42 -35.28
C ILE A 262 -9.33 11.18 -34.73
N ILE A 263 -8.18 10.83 -35.31
CA ILE A 263 -7.37 9.67 -34.85
C ILE A 263 -6.88 9.88 -33.42
N ALA A 264 -6.34 11.05 -33.11
CA ALA A 264 -5.91 11.40 -31.75
C ALA A 264 -7.08 11.35 -30.75
N GLY A 265 -8.25 11.87 -31.14
CA GLY A 265 -9.46 11.85 -30.30
C GLY A 265 -9.88 10.42 -29.94
N PHE A 266 -9.97 9.53 -30.90
CA PHE A 266 -10.27 8.11 -30.66
C PHE A 266 -9.21 7.45 -29.76
N SER A 267 -7.93 7.70 -30.03
CA SER A 267 -6.82 7.18 -29.20
C SER A 267 -6.89 7.65 -27.77
N ILE A 268 -7.20 8.93 -27.52
CA ILE A 268 -7.37 9.52 -26.19
C ILE A 268 -8.54 8.86 -25.45
N ILE A 269 -9.67 8.68 -26.13
CA ILE A 269 -10.86 8.05 -25.52
C ILE A 269 -10.55 6.62 -25.11
N ILE A 270 -10.00 5.81 -26.00
CA ILE A 270 -9.70 4.40 -25.73
C ILE A 270 -8.65 4.27 -24.62
N SER A 271 -7.55 5.03 -24.69
CA SER A 271 -6.48 4.96 -23.70
C SER A 271 -6.93 5.43 -22.31
N THR A 272 -7.77 6.48 -22.26
CA THR A 272 -8.35 6.98 -20.98
C THR A 272 -9.28 5.93 -20.38
N PHE A 273 -10.12 5.29 -21.19
CA PHE A 273 -11.04 4.24 -20.73
C PHE A 273 -10.29 3.04 -20.18
N VAL A 274 -9.34 2.48 -20.95
CA VAL A 274 -8.54 1.32 -20.53
C VAL A 274 -7.67 1.66 -19.33
N GLY A 275 -7.00 2.81 -19.34
CA GLY A 275 -6.15 3.28 -18.23
C GLY A 275 -6.93 3.48 -16.94
N SER A 276 -8.16 4.02 -17.02
CA SER A 276 -9.04 4.17 -15.85
C SER A 276 -9.47 2.82 -15.27
N LEU A 277 -9.84 1.86 -16.12
CA LEU A 277 -10.20 0.50 -15.71
C LEU A 277 -9.03 -0.20 -14.98
N LEU A 278 -7.83 -0.13 -15.55
CA LEU A 278 -6.61 -0.68 -14.95
C LEU A 278 -6.27 0.01 -13.61
N GLY A 279 -6.37 1.33 -13.55
CA GLY A 279 -6.11 2.10 -12.33
C GLY A 279 -7.05 1.74 -11.18
N ILE A 280 -8.36 1.58 -11.47
CA ILE A 280 -9.34 1.12 -10.49
C ILE A 280 -9.04 -0.32 -10.06
N GLY A 281 -8.71 -1.20 -11.00
CA GLY A 281 -8.37 -2.59 -10.72
C GLY A 281 -7.14 -2.74 -9.82
N ILE A 282 -6.07 -1.99 -10.10
CA ILE A 282 -4.86 -1.95 -9.27
C ILE A 282 -5.19 -1.38 -7.88
N GLY A 283 -5.95 -0.29 -7.80
CA GLY A 283 -6.37 0.28 -6.53
C GLY A 283 -7.18 -0.70 -5.68
N TYR A 284 -8.05 -1.48 -6.30
CA TYR A 284 -8.80 -2.54 -5.62
C TYR A 284 -7.88 -3.67 -5.14
N ALA A 285 -6.94 -4.13 -5.98
CA ALA A 285 -5.98 -5.17 -5.61
C ALA A 285 -5.06 -4.74 -4.45
N LEU A 286 -4.57 -3.50 -4.46
CA LEU A 286 -3.75 -2.95 -3.38
C LEU A 286 -4.55 -2.83 -2.07
N LYS A 287 -5.83 -2.45 -2.15
CA LYS A 287 -6.72 -2.43 -0.98
C LYS A 287 -6.95 -3.83 -0.40
N GLN A 288 -7.10 -4.84 -1.26
CA GLN A 288 -7.19 -6.26 -0.85
C GLN A 288 -5.89 -6.74 -0.18
N ALA A 289 -4.73 -6.25 -0.63
CA ALA A 289 -3.43 -6.52 -0.02
C ALA A 289 -3.20 -5.77 1.32
N GLY A 290 -4.22 -5.08 1.85
CA GLY A 290 -4.15 -4.37 3.14
C GLY A 290 -3.51 -2.98 3.07
N MET A 291 -3.24 -2.46 1.88
CA MET A 291 -2.70 -1.11 1.73
C MET A 291 -3.82 -0.07 1.81
N SER A 292 -3.64 0.99 2.61
CA SER A 292 -4.57 2.13 2.69
C SER A 292 -4.43 3.05 1.48
N VAL A 293 -4.69 2.54 0.28
CA VAL A 293 -4.58 3.33 -0.95
C VAL A 293 -5.95 3.84 -1.37
N GLY A 294 -6.12 5.16 -1.34
CA GLY A 294 -7.29 5.84 -1.93
C GLY A 294 -7.04 6.14 -3.40
N PHE A 295 -7.82 5.56 -4.31
CA PHE A 295 -7.75 5.93 -5.71
C PHE A 295 -8.21 7.38 -5.89
N ARG A 296 -7.29 8.26 -6.33
CA ARG A 296 -7.61 9.62 -6.77
C ARG A 296 -7.36 9.70 -8.27
N TYR A 297 -8.39 10.12 -8.99
CA TYR A 297 -8.28 10.26 -10.45
C TYR A 297 -7.28 11.36 -10.82
N PRO A 298 -6.23 11.08 -11.61
CA PRO A 298 -5.14 12.03 -11.87
C PRO A 298 -5.50 13.01 -13.00
N LEU A 299 -6.46 13.91 -12.76
CA LEU A 299 -6.97 14.86 -13.77
C LEU A 299 -5.88 15.73 -14.40
N VAL A 300 -4.92 16.22 -13.60
CA VAL A 300 -3.81 17.06 -14.10
C VAL A 300 -2.93 16.28 -15.08
N VAL A 301 -2.59 15.04 -14.73
CA VAL A 301 -1.77 14.16 -15.59
C VAL A 301 -2.52 13.84 -16.89
N LEU A 302 -3.82 13.58 -16.80
CA LEU A 302 -4.67 13.35 -17.97
C LEU A 302 -4.71 14.58 -18.89
N MET A 303 -4.87 15.78 -18.36
CA MET A 303 -4.85 17.02 -19.14
C MET A 303 -3.50 17.23 -19.84
N LEU A 304 -2.38 17.00 -19.12
CA LEU A 304 -1.04 17.08 -19.71
C LEU A 304 -0.85 16.04 -20.83
N TYR A 305 -1.35 14.83 -20.64
CA TYR A 305 -1.32 13.77 -21.64
C TYR A 305 -2.10 14.16 -22.91
N VAL A 306 -3.34 14.61 -22.76
CA VAL A 306 -4.18 15.07 -23.89
C VAL A 306 -3.49 16.21 -24.64
N PHE A 307 -2.98 17.21 -23.92
CA PHE A 307 -2.26 18.33 -24.51
C PHE A 307 -1.01 17.89 -25.28
N SER A 308 -0.24 16.94 -24.71
CA SER A 308 0.97 16.42 -25.34
C SER A 308 0.69 15.68 -26.64
N ILE A 309 -0.38 14.87 -26.70
CA ILE A 309 -0.78 14.17 -27.92
C ILE A 309 -1.23 15.16 -28.99
N LEU A 310 -2.08 16.12 -28.65
CA LEU A 310 -2.55 17.12 -29.61
C LEU A 310 -1.42 17.99 -30.14
N LEU A 311 -0.46 18.35 -29.30
CA LEU A 311 0.73 19.09 -29.68
C LEU A 311 1.62 18.26 -30.64
N LEU A 312 1.84 16.99 -30.31
CA LEU A 312 2.63 16.07 -31.15
C LEU A 312 2.00 15.95 -32.53
N GLU A 313 0.69 15.69 -32.60
CA GLU A 313 -0.08 15.56 -33.82
C GLU A 313 0.02 16.83 -34.69
N PHE A 314 -0.15 17.99 -34.08
CA PHE A 314 -0.01 19.27 -34.75
C PHE A 314 1.41 19.49 -35.32
N CYS A 315 2.44 19.18 -34.55
CA CYS A 315 3.84 19.29 -34.97
C CYS A 315 4.15 18.32 -36.15
N LEU A 316 3.65 17.10 -36.10
CA LEU A 316 3.84 16.12 -37.17
C LEU A 316 3.15 16.53 -38.49
N THR A 317 1.93 17.06 -38.38
CA THR A 317 1.22 17.60 -39.56
C THR A 317 1.95 18.78 -40.18
N LEU A 318 2.43 19.73 -39.33
CA LEU A 318 3.26 20.85 -39.84
C LEU A 318 4.54 20.38 -40.51
N TYR A 319 5.22 19.38 -39.92
CA TYR A 319 6.45 18.80 -40.50
C TYR A 319 6.18 18.14 -41.84
N SER A 320 5.11 17.37 -41.98
CA SER A 320 4.71 16.69 -43.22
C SER A 320 4.45 17.69 -44.34
N ILE A 321 3.73 18.76 -44.07
CA ILE A 321 3.45 19.82 -45.06
C ILE A 321 4.73 20.57 -45.46
N LYS A 322 5.58 20.93 -44.46
CA LYS A 322 6.84 21.61 -44.75
C LYS A 322 7.76 20.74 -45.64
N LYS A 323 7.75 19.43 -45.43
CA LYS A 323 8.51 18.47 -46.23
C LYS A 323 7.93 18.36 -47.64
N SER A 324 6.61 18.35 -47.78
CA SER A 324 5.88 18.35 -49.06
C SER A 324 6.28 19.52 -49.98
N ARG A 325 6.49 20.71 -49.40
CA ARG A 325 6.88 21.92 -50.16
C ARG A 325 8.25 21.86 -50.82
N LYS A 326 9.09 20.89 -50.47
CA LYS A 326 10.43 20.76 -51.07
C LYS A 326 10.43 20.23 -52.52
N TYR A 327 9.31 19.65 -52.97
CA TYR A 327 9.17 19.06 -54.29
C TYR A 327 8.04 19.72 -55.05
N THR A 328 8.23 19.93 -56.37
CA THR A 328 7.18 20.44 -57.25
C THR A 328 6.07 19.41 -57.44
N LEU A 329 4.86 19.85 -57.79
CA LEU A 329 3.72 18.95 -58.04
C LEU A 329 4.05 17.88 -59.09
N VAL A 330 4.76 18.27 -60.14
CA VAL A 330 5.17 17.37 -61.23
C VAL A 330 6.17 16.32 -60.74
N GLU A 331 7.15 16.71 -59.94
CA GLU A 331 8.13 15.78 -59.37
C GLU A 331 7.48 14.75 -58.42
N ARG A 332 6.46 15.16 -57.65
CA ARG A 332 5.74 14.23 -56.77
C ARG A 332 4.93 13.19 -57.55
N ILE A 333 4.30 13.56 -58.67
CA ILE A 333 3.53 12.64 -59.49
C ILE A 333 4.47 11.66 -60.20
N ARG A 334 5.63 12.14 -60.70
CA ARG A 334 6.58 11.35 -61.49
C ARG A 334 7.48 10.41 -60.69
N ARG A 335 7.62 10.65 -59.39
CA ARG A 335 8.53 9.90 -58.51
C ARG A 335 8.08 8.45 -58.24
N TYR A 336 6.86 8.13 -58.59
CA TYR A 336 6.22 6.82 -58.35
C TYR A 336 5.79 6.14 -59.68
N GLU A 337 6.29 6.59 -60.82
CA GLU A 337 6.32 5.85 -62.05
C GLU A 337 7.64 5.09 -62.19
#